data_71b72a0acfb1440a399871bcb9892379
#
_entry.id   71b72a0acfb1440a399871bcb9892379
#
_cell.length_a   1.000
_cell.length_b   1.000
_cell.length_c   1.000
_cell.angle_alpha   90.00
_cell.angle_beta   90.00
_cell.angle_gamma   90.00
#
_symmetry.space_group_name_H-M   'P 1'
#
loop_
_entity.id
_entity.type
_entity.pdbx_description
1 polymer ?
#
loop_
_entity_poly.entity_id
_entity_poly.type
_entity_poly.pdbx_seq_one_letter_code
_entity_poly.pdbx_strand_id
1 'polypeptide(L)'
;VLTFAQLSDLHLDNGPRATARARQVVDYLRPLAGELDAVLVTGDLADHGLAEEYKELADLLDLPCPVLMTPGNHDDRAVYRQVLLGQAASQEPINSVHDIGGVRFALCDSSIPGRDDGWLADETLAWLDSVLGDGPSFVCFHHPPVLLHSWVDGIRQFGAERLEAVIARHPGVVAVLCGHAHTAGATTFAGRPLVVCPGVVSTLVLPVEDKREHAPGLALHVLDDERRLTTFYRTVV
;
A
#
# COMPACT_ATOMS: atom_id res chain seq x y z
N VAL A 1 0.25 20.03 9.19
CA VAL A 1 0.76 18.68 9.49
C VAL A 1 -0.29 17.65 9.10
N LEU A 2 0.10 16.57 8.43
CA LEU A 2 -0.76 15.44 8.07
C LEU A 2 -0.21 14.17 8.75
N THR A 3 -1.08 13.41 9.42
CA THR A 3 -0.71 12.16 10.09
C THR A 3 -1.58 11.00 9.58
N PHE A 4 -0.95 9.94 9.06
CA PHE A 4 -1.68 8.79 8.56
C PHE A 4 -0.97 7.46 8.89
N ALA A 5 -1.73 6.39 8.94
CA ALA A 5 -1.20 5.04 9.08
C ALA A 5 -1.10 4.35 7.72
N GLN A 6 -0.10 3.50 7.55
CA GLN A 6 0.00 2.60 6.39
C GLN A 6 0.01 1.15 6.88
N LEU A 7 -0.87 0.36 6.29
CA LEU A 7 -0.94 -1.10 6.39
C LEU A 7 -0.59 -1.70 5.03
N SER A 8 -0.20 -2.97 5.02
CA SER A 8 0.01 -3.73 3.79
C SER A 8 -0.06 -5.22 4.05
N ASP A 9 -0.36 -5.99 3.01
CA ASP A 9 -0.20 -7.45 3.02
C ASP A 9 -1.00 -8.10 4.16
N LEU A 10 -2.31 -7.84 4.18
CA LEU A 10 -3.23 -8.42 5.17
C LEU A 10 -3.51 -9.88 4.86
N HIS A 11 -3.60 -10.23 3.55
CA HIS A 11 -3.88 -11.57 3.06
C HIS A 11 -5.00 -12.26 3.83
N LEU A 12 -6.15 -11.58 3.93
CA LEU A 12 -7.34 -12.18 4.54
C LEU A 12 -7.75 -13.39 3.73
N ASP A 13 -7.84 -14.54 4.39
CA ASP A 13 -8.11 -15.85 3.81
C ASP A 13 -9.33 -16.54 4.46
N ASN A 14 -10.13 -15.78 5.22
CA ASN A 14 -11.19 -16.27 6.12
C ASN A 14 -10.67 -17.27 7.17
N GLY A 15 -9.36 -17.36 7.34
CA GLY A 15 -8.72 -18.22 8.32
C GLY A 15 -8.41 -17.49 9.62
N PRO A 16 -8.37 -18.21 10.74
CA PRO A 16 -8.23 -17.59 12.06
C PRO A 16 -6.90 -16.85 12.26
N ARG A 17 -5.84 -17.25 11.54
CA ARG A 17 -4.52 -16.64 11.70
C ARG A 17 -4.46 -15.25 11.06
N ALA A 18 -4.84 -15.12 9.79
CA ALA A 18 -4.83 -13.84 9.09
C ALA A 18 -5.80 -12.85 9.76
N THR A 19 -7.03 -13.30 10.07
CA THR A 19 -8.03 -12.51 10.81
C THR A 19 -7.49 -12.02 12.16
N ALA A 20 -6.84 -12.87 12.95
CA ALA A 20 -6.33 -12.48 14.27
C ALA A 20 -5.23 -11.42 14.15
N ARG A 21 -4.32 -11.55 13.18
CA ARG A 21 -3.24 -10.58 12.95
C ARG A 21 -3.79 -9.25 12.43
N ALA A 22 -4.74 -9.29 11.50
CA ALA A 22 -5.40 -8.08 11.01
C ALA A 22 -6.14 -7.35 12.14
N ARG A 23 -6.90 -8.08 12.96
CA ARG A 23 -7.59 -7.51 14.15
C ARG A 23 -6.61 -6.88 15.12
N GLN A 24 -5.50 -7.53 15.42
CA GLN A 24 -4.47 -7.00 16.31
C GLN A 24 -3.98 -5.62 15.85
N VAL A 25 -3.72 -5.44 14.55
CA VAL A 25 -3.29 -4.16 13.99
C VAL A 25 -4.43 -3.13 14.01
N VAL A 26 -5.64 -3.53 13.65
CA VAL A 26 -6.80 -2.64 13.65
C VAL A 26 -7.15 -2.18 15.07
N ASP A 27 -7.09 -3.08 16.05
CA ASP A 27 -7.33 -2.75 17.47
C ASP A 27 -6.27 -1.77 18.02
N TYR A 28 -5.02 -1.88 17.53
CA TYR A 28 -3.99 -0.88 17.82
C TYR A 28 -4.32 0.48 17.20
N LEU A 29 -4.84 0.52 15.97
CA LEU A 29 -5.19 1.76 15.26
C LEU A 29 -6.47 2.41 15.78
N ARG A 30 -7.46 1.62 16.22
CA ARG A 30 -8.81 2.10 16.57
C ARG A 30 -8.81 3.27 17.57
N PRO A 31 -8.05 3.26 18.68
CA PRO A 31 -7.97 4.41 19.57
C PRO A 31 -7.24 5.63 18.97
N LEU A 32 -6.43 5.44 17.93
CA LEU A 32 -5.70 6.50 17.25
C LEU A 32 -6.48 7.09 16.07
N ALA A 33 -7.48 6.37 15.57
CA ALA A 33 -8.14 6.69 14.30
C ALA A 33 -8.87 8.04 14.29
N GLY A 34 -9.22 8.59 15.47
CA GLY A 34 -9.77 9.94 15.59
C GLY A 34 -8.74 11.06 15.40
N GLU A 35 -7.46 10.75 15.51
CA GLU A 35 -6.33 11.68 15.35
C GLU A 35 -5.56 11.44 14.04
N LEU A 36 -5.93 10.40 13.28
CA LEU A 36 -5.37 10.11 11.96
C LEU A 36 -6.20 10.80 10.88
N ASP A 37 -5.52 11.42 9.92
CA ASP A 37 -6.16 12.00 8.74
C ASP A 37 -6.61 10.92 7.73
N ALA A 38 -5.92 9.76 7.71
CA ALA A 38 -6.27 8.61 6.88
C ALA A 38 -5.58 7.32 7.34
N VAL A 39 -6.08 6.19 6.83
CA VAL A 39 -5.38 4.90 6.78
C VAL A 39 -5.17 4.53 5.32
N LEU A 40 -3.94 4.24 4.93
CA LEU A 40 -3.57 3.73 3.60
C LEU A 40 -3.31 2.23 3.68
N VAL A 41 -3.83 1.46 2.72
CA VAL A 41 -3.55 0.02 2.61
C VAL A 41 -2.93 -0.25 1.23
N THR A 42 -1.68 -0.70 1.22
CA THR A 42 -0.88 -0.83 -0.01
C THR A 42 -0.86 -2.25 -0.58
N GLY A 43 -2.05 -2.84 -0.76
CA GLY A 43 -2.27 -4.07 -1.51
C GLY A 43 -2.20 -5.36 -0.70
N ASP A 44 -2.48 -6.46 -1.40
CA ASP A 44 -2.65 -7.81 -0.87
C ASP A 44 -3.64 -7.82 0.31
N LEU A 45 -4.83 -7.33 0.00
CA LEU A 45 -5.94 -7.19 0.94
C LEU A 45 -6.53 -8.57 1.26
N ALA A 46 -6.87 -9.32 0.21
CA ALA A 46 -7.33 -10.69 0.20
C ALA A 46 -6.18 -11.63 -0.18
N ASP A 47 -6.24 -12.90 0.23
CA ASP A 47 -5.24 -13.91 -0.14
C ASP A 47 -5.59 -14.62 -1.45
N HIS A 48 -6.88 -14.78 -1.73
CA HIS A 48 -7.38 -15.49 -2.91
C HIS A 48 -8.27 -14.62 -3.80
N GLY A 49 -8.49 -13.35 -3.46
CA GLY A 49 -9.38 -12.44 -4.18
C GLY A 49 -10.86 -12.79 -4.08
N LEU A 50 -11.28 -13.51 -3.04
CA LEU A 50 -12.67 -13.95 -2.86
C LEU A 50 -13.55 -12.86 -2.22
N ALA A 51 -14.82 -12.85 -2.57
CA ALA A 51 -15.77 -11.84 -2.09
C ALA A 51 -15.91 -11.82 -0.54
N GLU A 52 -15.82 -12.99 0.08
CA GLU A 52 -15.89 -13.14 1.54
C GLU A 52 -14.70 -12.50 2.24
N GLU A 53 -13.51 -12.57 1.64
CA GLU A 53 -12.27 -11.96 2.15
C GLU A 53 -12.37 -10.42 2.13
N TYR A 54 -12.90 -9.85 1.04
CA TYR A 54 -13.13 -8.39 0.96
C TYR A 54 -14.26 -7.91 1.89
N LYS A 55 -15.27 -8.73 2.15
CA LYS A 55 -16.31 -8.39 3.16
C LYS A 55 -15.70 -8.34 4.55
N GLU A 56 -14.90 -9.34 4.92
CA GLU A 56 -14.18 -9.35 6.18
C GLU A 56 -13.27 -8.12 6.31
N LEU A 57 -12.55 -7.75 5.23
CA LEU A 57 -11.73 -6.54 5.20
C LEU A 57 -12.55 -5.29 5.48
N ALA A 58 -13.69 -5.12 4.80
CA ALA A 58 -14.56 -3.95 4.96
C ALA A 58 -15.07 -3.82 6.40
N ASP A 59 -15.46 -4.94 7.02
CA ASP A 59 -15.91 -4.98 8.41
C ASP A 59 -14.75 -4.64 9.39
N LEU A 60 -13.55 -5.12 9.14
CA LEU A 60 -12.38 -4.85 9.98
C LEU A 60 -11.95 -3.38 9.90
N LEU A 61 -11.93 -2.80 8.70
CA LEU A 61 -11.47 -1.44 8.44
C LEU A 61 -12.58 -0.39 8.53
N ASP A 62 -13.71 -0.71 9.17
CA ASP A 62 -14.71 0.30 9.55
C ASP A 62 -14.13 1.20 10.66
N LEU A 63 -13.45 2.26 10.23
CA LEU A 63 -12.72 3.23 11.06
C LEU A 63 -13.31 4.63 10.88
N PRO A 64 -13.20 5.51 11.90
CA PRO A 64 -13.75 6.87 11.85
C PRO A 64 -12.95 7.84 10.95
N CYS A 65 -11.92 7.39 10.26
CA CYS A 65 -11.14 8.15 9.29
C CYS A 65 -11.18 7.51 7.89
N PRO A 66 -10.88 8.26 6.82
CA PRO A 66 -10.81 7.70 5.47
C PRO A 66 -9.84 6.53 5.37
N VAL A 67 -10.27 5.45 4.71
CA VAL A 67 -9.42 4.30 4.37
C VAL A 67 -9.19 4.29 2.87
N LEU A 68 -7.93 4.42 2.46
CA LEU A 68 -7.48 4.46 1.08
C LEU A 68 -6.83 3.13 0.74
N MET A 69 -7.27 2.45 -0.31
CA MET A 69 -6.79 1.11 -0.63
C MET A 69 -6.39 0.99 -2.10
N THR A 70 -5.30 0.29 -2.38
CA THR A 70 -4.91 -0.15 -3.73
C THR A 70 -4.79 -1.66 -3.75
N PRO A 71 -5.08 -2.34 -4.87
CA PRO A 71 -4.89 -3.79 -4.95
C PRO A 71 -3.40 -4.18 -4.99
N GLY A 72 -3.11 -5.42 -4.58
CA GLY A 72 -1.87 -6.13 -4.80
C GLY A 72 -2.04 -7.31 -5.77
N ASN A 73 -1.03 -8.19 -5.85
CA ASN A 73 -1.07 -9.31 -6.79
C ASN A 73 -2.00 -10.46 -6.37
N HIS A 74 -2.35 -10.57 -5.09
CA HIS A 74 -3.34 -11.52 -4.60
C HIS A 74 -4.79 -11.07 -4.81
N ASP A 75 -4.99 -9.78 -5.11
CA ASP A 75 -6.33 -9.21 -5.24
C ASP A 75 -6.93 -9.46 -6.64
N ASP A 76 -8.22 -9.80 -6.70
CA ASP A 76 -8.99 -9.87 -7.95
C ASP A 76 -9.70 -8.56 -8.24
N ARG A 77 -9.35 -7.91 -9.35
CA ARG A 77 -9.89 -6.59 -9.74
C ARG A 77 -11.42 -6.57 -9.89
N ALA A 78 -12.01 -7.65 -10.42
CA ALA A 78 -13.44 -7.72 -10.65
C ALA A 78 -14.20 -7.82 -9.32
N VAL A 79 -13.74 -8.69 -8.44
CA VAL A 79 -14.34 -8.89 -7.11
C VAL A 79 -14.11 -7.68 -6.21
N TYR A 80 -12.89 -7.11 -6.22
CA TYR A 80 -12.58 -5.86 -5.52
C TYR A 80 -13.58 -4.75 -5.90
N ARG A 81 -13.82 -4.53 -7.20
CA ARG A 81 -14.79 -3.52 -7.67
C ARG A 81 -16.19 -3.78 -7.16
N GLN A 82 -16.64 -5.03 -7.23
CA GLN A 82 -18.00 -5.38 -6.82
C GLN A 82 -18.20 -5.20 -5.31
N VAL A 83 -17.26 -5.67 -4.50
CA VAL A 83 -17.43 -5.72 -3.04
C VAL A 83 -17.04 -4.41 -2.37
N LEU A 84 -15.87 -3.84 -2.72
CA LEU A 84 -15.34 -2.67 -2.04
C LEU A 84 -15.80 -1.35 -2.67
N LEU A 85 -16.00 -1.32 -4.01
CA LEU A 85 -16.36 -0.08 -4.70
C LEU A 85 -17.85 -0.01 -5.10
N GLY A 86 -18.61 -1.11 -5.00
CA GLY A 86 -20.00 -1.16 -5.44
C GLY A 86 -20.14 -0.95 -6.96
N GLN A 87 -19.13 -1.29 -7.75
CA GLN A 87 -19.05 -1.09 -9.20
C GLN A 87 -19.29 -2.39 -9.97
N ALA A 88 -19.52 -2.28 -11.27
CA ALA A 88 -19.55 -3.44 -12.15
C ALA A 88 -18.19 -4.12 -12.20
N ALA A 89 -18.19 -5.47 -12.35
CA ALA A 89 -16.99 -6.26 -12.53
C ALA A 89 -16.18 -5.81 -13.76
N SER A 90 -14.88 -5.61 -13.59
CA SER A 90 -13.96 -5.28 -14.68
C SER A 90 -12.54 -5.68 -14.29
N GLN A 91 -11.72 -6.04 -15.27
CA GLN A 91 -10.30 -6.34 -15.11
C GLN A 91 -9.39 -5.13 -15.41
N GLU A 92 -9.97 -3.97 -15.71
CA GLU A 92 -9.21 -2.72 -15.89
C GLU A 92 -8.47 -2.33 -14.61
N PRO A 93 -7.31 -1.64 -14.69
CA PRO A 93 -6.58 -1.19 -13.51
C PRO A 93 -7.44 -0.37 -12.55
N ILE A 94 -7.25 -0.55 -11.24
CA ILE A 94 -7.95 0.18 -10.20
C ILE A 94 -7.06 1.31 -9.70
N ASN A 95 -7.15 2.46 -10.37
CA ASN A 95 -6.44 3.66 -9.96
C ASN A 95 -7.40 4.62 -9.25
N SER A 96 -6.94 5.29 -8.20
CA SER A 96 -7.75 6.29 -7.49
C SER A 96 -6.89 7.43 -6.96
N VAL A 97 -7.51 8.60 -6.82
CA VAL A 97 -6.87 9.79 -6.26
C VAL A 97 -7.71 10.34 -5.11
N HIS A 98 -7.05 10.70 -4.01
CA HIS A 98 -7.68 11.24 -2.82
C HIS A 98 -6.90 12.46 -2.34
N ASP A 99 -7.60 13.54 -2.03
CA ASP A 99 -7.01 14.75 -1.47
C ASP A 99 -7.38 14.83 0.02
N ILE A 100 -6.38 14.64 0.89
CA ILE A 100 -6.53 14.62 2.36
C ILE A 100 -5.65 15.71 2.96
N GLY A 101 -6.24 16.66 3.69
CA GLY A 101 -5.48 17.72 4.36
C GLY A 101 -4.61 18.56 3.41
N GLY A 102 -5.01 18.69 2.14
CA GLY A 102 -4.25 19.42 1.11
C GLY A 102 -3.08 18.62 0.51
N VAL A 103 -2.98 17.35 0.81
CA VAL A 103 -1.99 16.41 0.25
C VAL A 103 -2.71 15.39 -0.63
N ARG A 104 -2.16 15.13 -1.80
CA ARG A 104 -2.71 14.17 -2.77
C ARG A 104 -2.11 12.78 -2.58
N PHE A 105 -2.98 11.78 -2.50
CA PHE A 105 -2.63 10.37 -2.55
C PHE A 105 -3.05 9.82 -3.91
N ALA A 106 -2.08 9.50 -4.77
CA ALA A 106 -2.31 8.86 -6.07
C ALA A 106 -2.03 7.36 -5.91
N LEU A 107 -3.11 6.56 -5.88
CA LEU A 107 -3.06 5.11 -5.71
C LEU A 107 -3.08 4.46 -7.09
N CYS A 108 -2.00 3.76 -7.42
CA CYS A 108 -1.81 3.10 -8.71
C CYS A 108 -1.94 1.59 -8.55
N ASP A 109 -2.71 0.96 -9.42
CA ASP A 109 -2.77 -0.49 -9.51
C ASP A 109 -1.56 -1.02 -10.26
N SER A 110 -0.65 -1.66 -9.54
CA SER A 110 0.55 -2.30 -10.10
C SER A 110 0.38 -3.81 -10.32
N SER A 111 -0.79 -4.37 -9.99
CA SER A 111 -1.05 -5.79 -10.20
C SER A 111 -1.17 -6.14 -11.68
N ILE A 112 -0.89 -7.39 -12.02
CA ILE A 112 -1.15 -7.98 -13.33
C ILE A 112 -2.00 -9.24 -13.09
N PRO A 113 -3.23 -9.32 -13.61
CA PRO A 113 -4.06 -10.48 -13.37
C PRO A 113 -3.35 -11.81 -13.65
N GLY A 114 -3.28 -12.69 -12.65
CA GLY A 114 -2.66 -14.00 -12.73
C GLY A 114 -1.11 -14.01 -12.69
N ARG A 115 -0.48 -12.91 -12.22
CA ARG A 115 0.98 -12.83 -12.04
C ARG A 115 1.31 -12.23 -10.68
N ASP A 116 2.48 -12.60 -10.17
CA ASP A 116 2.96 -12.14 -8.86
C ASP A 116 3.83 -10.86 -8.97
N ASP A 117 4.34 -10.55 -10.16
CA ASP A 117 5.16 -9.36 -10.40
C ASP A 117 4.31 -8.13 -10.75
N GLY A 118 4.87 -6.95 -10.51
CA GLY A 118 4.22 -5.68 -10.73
C GLY A 118 4.54 -5.04 -12.08
N TRP A 119 3.53 -4.38 -12.67
CA TRP A 119 3.67 -3.55 -13.85
C TRP A 119 2.63 -2.42 -13.84
N LEU A 120 3.09 -1.19 -13.88
CA LEU A 120 2.20 -0.06 -14.13
C LEU A 120 1.92 0.05 -15.63
N ALA A 121 0.68 -0.19 -16.00
CA ALA A 121 0.22 -0.10 -17.39
C ALA A 121 0.42 1.33 -17.96
N ASP A 122 0.49 1.49 -19.28
CA ASP A 122 0.69 2.80 -19.91
C ASP A 122 -0.44 3.77 -19.56
N GLU A 123 -1.68 3.28 -19.52
CA GLU A 123 -2.85 4.05 -19.09
C GLU A 123 -2.77 4.48 -17.61
N THR A 124 -2.22 3.63 -16.73
CA THR A 124 -1.99 3.98 -15.31
C THR A 124 -0.93 5.08 -15.19
N LEU A 125 0.17 4.99 -15.95
CA LEU A 125 1.21 6.02 -15.94
C LEU A 125 0.72 7.34 -16.54
N ALA A 126 -0.07 7.29 -17.62
CA ALA A 126 -0.68 8.48 -18.22
C ALA A 126 -1.70 9.13 -17.25
N TRP A 127 -2.51 8.32 -16.57
CA TRP A 127 -3.42 8.78 -15.53
C TRP A 127 -2.64 9.43 -14.37
N LEU A 128 -1.60 8.77 -13.87
CA LEU A 128 -0.75 9.29 -12.79
C LEU A 128 -0.17 10.65 -13.16
N ASP A 129 0.40 10.79 -14.36
CA ASP A 129 0.94 12.04 -14.88
C ASP A 129 -0.13 13.16 -14.92
N SER A 130 -1.37 12.80 -15.24
CA SER A 130 -2.48 13.74 -15.33
C SER A 130 -3.02 14.20 -13.96
N VAL A 131 -2.95 13.35 -12.94
CA VAL A 131 -3.49 13.66 -11.61
C VAL A 131 -2.46 14.28 -10.67
N LEU A 132 -1.16 14.06 -10.89
CA LEU A 132 -0.11 14.71 -10.12
C LEU A 132 -0.05 16.20 -10.50
N GLY A 133 -0.09 17.06 -9.50
CA GLY A 133 0.02 18.53 -9.67
C GLY A 133 1.28 19.07 -8.99
N ASP A 134 1.30 20.38 -8.75
CA ASP A 134 2.42 21.08 -8.09
C ASP A 134 2.39 20.93 -6.55
N GLY A 135 1.25 20.50 -6.01
CA GLY A 135 1.05 20.30 -4.56
C GLY A 135 1.76 19.06 -4.03
N PRO A 136 1.86 18.94 -2.68
CA PRO A 136 2.44 17.76 -2.08
C PRO A 136 1.62 16.51 -2.42
N SER A 137 2.31 15.43 -2.83
CA SER A 137 1.64 14.19 -3.21
C SER A 137 2.44 12.96 -2.83
N PHE A 138 1.74 11.86 -2.59
CA PHE A 138 2.28 10.51 -2.46
C PHE A 138 1.88 9.69 -3.67
N VAL A 139 2.82 8.89 -4.19
CA VAL A 139 2.56 7.85 -5.19
C VAL A 139 2.55 6.51 -4.45
N CYS A 140 1.39 5.85 -4.44
CA CYS A 140 1.14 4.66 -3.65
C CYS A 140 0.81 3.48 -4.57
N PHE A 141 1.49 2.36 -4.41
CA PHE A 141 1.20 1.12 -5.14
C PHE A 141 1.84 -0.07 -4.42
N HIS A 142 1.50 -1.29 -4.83
CA HIS A 142 1.88 -2.47 -4.07
C HIS A 142 3.36 -2.85 -4.22
N HIS A 143 3.85 -3.08 -5.44
CA HIS A 143 5.17 -3.67 -5.71
C HIS A 143 6.30 -2.64 -5.67
N PRO A 144 7.32 -2.77 -4.81
CA PRO A 144 8.47 -1.86 -4.81
C PRO A 144 9.23 -1.86 -6.15
N PRO A 145 9.62 -0.67 -6.69
CA PRO A 145 10.30 -0.56 -7.99
C PRO A 145 11.83 -0.70 -7.89
N VAL A 146 12.34 -1.18 -6.78
CA VAL A 146 13.78 -1.28 -6.47
C VAL A 146 14.14 -2.68 -5.98
N LEU A 147 15.44 -2.99 -5.97
CA LEU A 147 15.93 -4.21 -5.34
C LEU A 147 15.96 -4.04 -3.82
N LEU A 148 15.41 -5.02 -3.12
CA LEU A 148 15.42 -5.13 -1.66
C LEU A 148 16.40 -6.21 -1.16
N HIS A 149 17.19 -6.77 -2.09
CA HIS A 149 18.21 -7.80 -1.84
C HIS A 149 17.64 -9.08 -1.20
N SER A 150 16.43 -9.45 -1.62
CA SER A 150 15.74 -10.66 -1.19
C SER A 150 15.11 -11.40 -2.38
N TRP A 151 14.47 -12.55 -2.13
CA TRP A 151 13.82 -13.32 -3.19
C TRP A 151 12.67 -12.54 -3.88
N VAL A 152 12.04 -11.60 -3.17
CA VAL A 152 10.95 -10.77 -3.69
C VAL A 152 11.40 -9.88 -4.87
N ASP A 153 12.70 -9.69 -5.07
CA ASP A 153 13.25 -8.94 -6.20
C ASP A 153 12.84 -9.54 -7.56
N GLY A 154 12.56 -10.86 -7.60
CA GLY A 154 12.10 -11.56 -8.79
C GLY A 154 10.65 -11.22 -9.19
N ILE A 155 9.87 -10.67 -8.26
CA ILE A 155 8.46 -10.31 -8.43
C ILE A 155 8.18 -8.84 -8.07
N ARG A 156 9.20 -7.98 -8.12
CA ARG A 156 9.05 -6.53 -7.89
C ARG A 156 8.29 -5.82 -9.02
N GLN A 157 8.10 -4.53 -8.91
CA GLN A 157 7.67 -3.66 -10.02
C GLN A 157 8.75 -3.63 -11.11
N PHE A 158 8.40 -4.06 -12.31
CA PHE A 158 9.25 -3.93 -13.51
C PHE A 158 8.91 -2.65 -14.29
N GLY A 159 9.82 -2.21 -15.19
CA GLY A 159 9.66 -0.97 -15.95
C GLY A 159 9.73 0.28 -15.05
N ALA A 160 10.55 0.22 -14.00
CA ALA A 160 10.70 1.29 -13.01
C ALA A 160 11.12 2.62 -13.63
N GLU A 161 11.94 2.60 -14.70
CA GLU A 161 12.38 3.78 -15.44
C GLU A 161 11.21 4.59 -16.03
N ARG A 162 10.09 3.95 -16.36
CA ARG A 162 8.90 4.63 -16.88
C ARG A 162 8.21 5.45 -15.78
N LEU A 163 8.10 4.88 -14.58
CA LEU A 163 7.58 5.57 -13.40
C LEU A 163 8.53 6.69 -12.95
N GLU A 164 9.85 6.44 -12.96
CA GLU A 164 10.86 7.44 -12.65
C GLU A 164 10.71 8.67 -13.56
N ALA A 165 10.49 8.45 -14.87
CA ALA A 165 10.28 9.52 -15.83
C ALA A 165 8.99 10.33 -15.53
N VAL A 166 7.93 9.71 -14.99
CA VAL A 166 6.73 10.43 -14.53
C VAL A 166 7.06 11.26 -13.29
N ILE A 167 7.62 10.65 -12.25
CA ILE A 167 7.92 11.32 -10.97
C ILE A 167 8.88 12.51 -11.17
N ALA A 168 9.83 12.39 -12.08
CA ALA A 168 10.80 13.46 -12.37
C ALA A 168 10.14 14.76 -12.88
N ARG A 169 8.96 14.67 -13.50
CA ARG A 169 8.18 15.84 -13.95
C ARG A 169 7.37 16.50 -12.85
N HIS A 170 7.20 15.81 -11.70
CA HIS A 170 6.33 16.26 -10.62
C HIS A 170 7.13 16.50 -9.32
N PRO A 171 7.72 17.70 -9.16
CA PRO A 171 8.52 18.02 -7.97
C PRO A 171 7.73 18.02 -6.66
N GLY A 172 6.39 18.07 -6.74
CA GLY A 172 5.48 17.94 -5.60
C GLY A 172 5.41 16.55 -4.98
N VAL A 173 5.91 15.50 -5.67
CA VAL A 173 5.93 14.14 -5.07
C VAL A 173 6.85 14.12 -3.87
N VAL A 174 6.29 13.81 -2.70
CA VAL A 174 6.98 13.76 -1.41
C VAL A 174 7.67 12.41 -1.22
N ALA A 175 6.95 11.32 -1.48
CA ALA A 175 7.46 9.97 -1.32
C ALA A 175 6.68 8.96 -2.17
N VAL A 176 7.28 7.78 -2.33
CA VAL A 176 6.65 6.58 -2.88
C VAL A 176 6.39 5.61 -1.74
N LEU A 177 5.16 5.08 -1.64
CA LEU A 177 4.72 4.19 -0.57
C LEU A 177 4.30 2.84 -1.16
N CYS A 178 4.93 1.76 -0.69
CA CYS A 178 4.74 0.40 -1.21
C CYS A 178 4.49 -0.63 -0.10
N GLY A 179 4.09 -1.85 -0.50
CA GLY A 179 3.97 -3.05 0.32
C GLY A 179 4.77 -4.22 -0.24
N HIS A 180 4.11 -5.38 -0.41
CA HIS A 180 4.57 -6.58 -1.11
C HIS A 180 5.74 -7.33 -0.46
N ALA A 181 6.70 -6.63 0.08
CA ALA A 181 7.90 -7.26 0.63
C ALA A 181 7.73 -7.74 2.08
N HIS A 182 6.57 -7.56 2.68
CA HIS A 182 6.24 -7.95 4.06
C HIS A 182 7.29 -7.53 5.10
N THR A 183 8.12 -6.54 4.79
CA THR A 183 9.19 -6.10 5.69
C THR A 183 9.28 -4.58 5.70
N ALA A 184 9.58 -4.03 6.86
CA ALA A 184 9.84 -2.61 6.99
C ALA A 184 11.11 -2.22 6.22
N GLY A 185 10.99 -1.33 5.27
CA GLY A 185 12.12 -0.89 4.45
C GLY A 185 12.07 0.60 4.12
N ALA A 186 13.23 1.21 3.98
CA ALA A 186 13.36 2.59 3.53
C ALA A 186 14.57 2.71 2.60
N THR A 187 14.34 3.35 1.45
CA THR A 187 15.37 3.62 0.45
C THR A 187 14.98 4.87 -0.36
N THR A 188 15.54 5.04 -1.54
CA THR A 188 15.19 6.13 -2.46
C THR A 188 14.84 5.60 -3.83
N PHE A 189 13.87 6.25 -4.48
CA PHE A 189 13.48 5.99 -5.87
C PHE A 189 13.17 7.32 -6.56
N ALA A 190 13.65 7.53 -7.77
CA ALA A 190 13.46 8.78 -8.53
C ALA A 190 13.82 10.06 -7.72
N GLY A 191 14.83 9.98 -6.86
CA GLY A 191 15.24 11.08 -5.98
C GLY A 191 14.28 11.39 -4.83
N ARG A 192 13.31 10.51 -4.55
CA ARG A 192 12.33 10.64 -3.47
C ARG A 192 12.51 9.52 -2.45
N PRO A 193 12.12 9.73 -1.17
CA PRO A 193 11.98 8.64 -0.22
C PRO A 193 11.07 7.55 -0.79
N LEU A 194 11.46 6.29 -0.64
CA LEU A 194 10.62 5.13 -0.88
C LEU A 194 10.50 4.37 0.43
N VAL A 195 9.27 4.15 0.87
CA VAL A 195 8.95 3.45 2.11
C VAL A 195 8.19 2.19 1.76
N VAL A 196 8.66 1.06 2.30
CA VAL A 196 7.99 -0.23 2.22
C VAL A 196 7.36 -0.53 3.58
N CYS A 197 6.06 -0.75 3.58
CA CYS A 197 5.30 -1.09 4.78
C CYS A 197 5.59 -2.54 5.21
N PRO A 198 5.74 -2.81 6.51
CA PRO A 198 5.78 -4.19 6.99
C PRO A 198 4.44 -4.90 6.74
N GLY A 199 4.50 -6.21 6.49
CA GLY A 199 3.30 -7.02 6.28
C GLY A 199 2.53 -7.27 7.57
N VAL A 200 1.21 -7.33 7.46
CA VAL A 200 0.32 -7.73 8.56
C VAL A 200 0.33 -9.24 8.73
N VAL A 201 0.17 -10.01 7.65
CA VAL A 201 0.03 -11.47 7.71
C VAL A 201 1.32 -12.19 8.09
N SER A 202 2.46 -11.69 7.64
CA SER A 202 3.77 -12.29 7.87
C SER A 202 4.89 -11.27 7.72
N THR A 203 6.12 -11.67 8.06
CA THR A 203 7.32 -10.85 7.84
C THR A 203 8.30 -11.62 6.97
N LEU A 204 8.75 -11.00 5.90
CA LEU A 204 9.87 -11.47 5.11
C LEU A 204 11.16 -11.16 5.87
N VAL A 205 11.94 -12.20 6.16
CA VAL A 205 13.24 -12.07 6.82
C VAL A 205 14.37 -12.08 5.78
N LEU A 206 15.40 -11.30 6.01
CA LEU A 206 16.61 -11.32 5.20
C LEU A 206 17.38 -12.63 5.44
N PRO A 207 18.25 -13.06 4.49
CA PRO A 207 19.02 -14.30 4.63
C PRO A 207 19.90 -14.37 5.88
N VAL A 208 20.21 -13.24 6.50
CA VAL A 208 21.06 -13.14 7.70
C VAL A 208 20.26 -13.17 9.00
N GLU A 209 18.93 -13.15 8.92
CA GLU A 209 18.03 -13.08 10.07
C GLU A 209 17.55 -14.48 10.49
N ASP A 210 17.13 -14.59 11.75
CA ASP A 210 16.50 -15.79 12.28
C ASP A 210 15.08 -15.95 11.72
N LYS A 211 14.77 -17.13 11.21
CA LYS A 211 13.46 -17.48 10.60
C LYS A 211 12.37 -17.73 11.67
N ARG A 212 12.19 -16.80 12.58
CA ARG A 212 11.08 -16.85 13.53
C ARG A 212 9.87 -16.07 13.00
N GLU A 213 8.69 -16.40 13.47
CA GLU A 213 7.51 -15.60 13.20
C GLU A 213 7.63 -14.26 13.93
N HIS A 214 7.42 -13.17 13.18
CA HIS A 214 7.38 -11.83 13.72
C HIS A 214 5.92 -11.39 13.92
N ALA A 215 5.68 -10.55 14.92
CA ALA A 215 4.38 -9.93 15.12
C ALA A 215 4.02 -9.01 13.94
N PRO A 216 2.72 -8.77 13.66
CA PRO A 216 2.29 -7.89 12.59
C PRO A 216 2.82 -6.47 12.76
N GLY A 217 3.06 -5.80 11.65
CA GLY A 217 3.59 -4.44 11.65
C GLY A 217 2.75 -3.46 10.85
N LEU A 218 3.01 -2.19 11.08
CA LEU A 218 2.44 -1.06 10.34
C LEU A 218 3.44 0.10 10.33
N ALA A 219 3.17 1.13 9.53
CA ALA A 219 3.89 2.39 9.58
C ALA A 219 2.95 3.53 9.97
N LEU A 220 3.44 4.45 10.79
CA LEU A 220 2.82 5.74 11.05
C LEU A 220 3.65 6.83 10.38
N HIS A 221 2.99 7.68 9.63
CA HIS A 221 3.62 8.75 8.86
C HIS A 221 3.18 10.11 9.36
N VAL A 222 4.13 11.03 9.45
CA VAL A 222 3.89 12.44 9.72
C VAL A 222 4.52 13.26 8.62
N LEU A 223 3.71 14.00 7.88
CA LEU A 223 4.16 15.03 6.93
C LEU A 223 4.04 16.39 7.58
N ASP A 224 5.16 17.06 7.78
CA ASP A 224 5.16 18.41 8.36
C ASP A 224 4.88 19.53 7.32
N ASP A 225 4.77 20.76 7.80
CA ASP A 225 4.46 21.91 6.96
C ASP A 225 5.58 22.27 5.98
N GLU A 226 6.83 21.79 6.23
CA GLU A 226 7.95 21.90 5.30
C GLU A 226 8.05 20.72 4.31
N ARG A 227 7.00 19.89 4.26
CA ARG A 227 6.90 18.70 3.40
C ARG A 227 7.95 17.63 3.69
N ARG A 228 8.42 17.51 4.93
CA ARG A 228 9.30 16.43 5.36
C ARG A 228 8.46 15.27 5.88
N LEU A 229 8.66 14.10 5.30
CA LEU A 229 8.02 12.86 5.75
C LEU A 229 8.87 12.19 6.83
N THR A 230 8.26 11.95 7.99
CA THR A 230 8.81 11.08 9.03
C THR A 230 7.99 9.81 9.11
N THR A 231 8.64 8.66 9.07
CA THR A 231 8.01 7.35 9.16
C THR A 231 8.43 6.62 10.42
N PHE A 232 7.46 6.12 11.19
CA PHE A 232 7.67 5.32 12.37
C PHE A 232 7.08 3.93 12.16
N TYR A 233 7.92 2.92 12.06
CA TYR A 233 7.45 1.55 12.04
C TYR A 233 7.01 1.09 13.43
N ARG A 234 5.96 0.30 13.49
CA ARG A 234 5.41 -0.28 14.71
C ARG A 234 5.23 -1.77 14.53
N THR A 235 5.61 -2.52 15.56
CA THR A 235 5.28 -3.93 15.72
C THR A 235 4.19 -4.02 16.77
N VAL A 236 3.10 -4.71 16.47
CA VAL A 236 1.94 -4.82 17.35
C VAL A 236 1.98 -6.19 18.03
N VAL A 237 2.03 -6.22 19.37
CA VAL A 237 2.10 -7.43 20.21
C VAL A 237 0.90 -7.56 21.12
#